data_7c0d29abb2c6d66e5a56fe3b7d8ae9b0
#
_entry.id   7c0d29abb2c6d66e5a56fe3b7d8ae9b0
#
_cell.length_a   1.000
_cell.length_b   1.000
_cell.length_c   1.000
_cell.angle_alpha   90.00
_cell.angle_beta   90.00
_cell.angle_gamma   90.00
#
_symmetry.space_group_name_H-M   'P 1'
#
loop_
_entity.id
_entity.type
_entity.pdbx_description
1 polymer ?
#
loop_
_entity_poly.entity_id
_entity_poly.type
_entity_poly.pdbx_seq_one_letter_code
_entity_poly.pdbx_strand_id
1 'polypeptide(L)'
;MRIMLACDAGMSTSLVVAKMQDAAKAHGKDYKIWAVEQGEIQNELGNFDVLLLGPQVRHILRRVTKLVGDQAVVDVIDGPSYGRCDGAAVLKQAEDLYAGK
;
A
#
# COMPACT_ATOMS: atom_id res chain seq x y z
N MET A 1 -9.18 6.96 5.27
CA MET A 1 -7.77 6.77 4.88
C MET A 1 -7.70 6.19 3.47
N ARG A 2 -6.76 6.65 2.69
CA ARG A 2 -6.57 6.21 1.31
C ARG A 2 -5.24 5.45 1.24
N ILE A 3 -5.30 4.18 0.90
CA ILE A 3 -4.14 3.28 0.88
C ILE A 3 -3.89 2.84 -0.56
N MET A 4 -2.73 3.17 -1.09
CA MET A 4 -2.33 2.76 -2.43
C MET A 4 -1.20 1.74 -2.34
N LEU A 5 -1.30 0.68 -3.12
CA LEU A 5 -0.23 -0.30 -3.27
C LEU A 5 0.40 -0.12 -4.64
N ALA A 6 1.69 -0.31 -4.72
CA ALA A 6 2.40 -0.22 -6.00
C ALA A 6 3.29 -1.45 -6.18
N CYS A 7 3.33 -1.96 -7.39
CA CYS A 7 4.16 -3.11 -7.72
C CYS A 7 4.60 -3.04 -9.18
N ASP A 8 5.35 -4.05 -9.59
CA ASP A 8 5.90 -4.11 -10.94
C ASP A 8 4.87 -4.60 -11.96
N ALA A 9 4.15 -5.68 -11.65
CA ALA A 9 3.22 -6.31 -12.58
C ALA A 9 1.75 -6.23 -12.19
N GLY A 10 1.42 -5.87 -10.99
CA GLY A 10 0.07 -5.59 -10.53
C GLY A 10 -0.81 -6.77 -10.15
N MET A 11 -0.57 -7.96 -10.67
CA MET A 11 -1.53 -9.06 -10.51
C MET A 11 -1.64 -9.59 -9.08
N SER A 12 -0.52 -9.93 -8.46
CA SER A 12 -0.54 -10.43 -7.07
C SER A 12 -0.91 -9.34 -6.08
N THR A 13 -0.57 -8.10 -6.39
CA THR A 13 -0.95 -6.95 -5.57
C THR A 13 -2.46 -6.72 -5.62
N SER A 14 -3.10 -6.97 -6.76
CA SER A 14 -4.54 -6.85 -6.89
C SER A 14 -5.29 -7.81 -5.95
N LEU A 15 -4.77 -9.03 -5.77
CA LEU A 15 -5.36 -9.98 -4.84
C LEU A 15 -5.22 -9.49 -3.40
N VAL A 16 -4.07 -8.96 -3.04
CA VAL A 16 -3.85 -8.39 -1.70
C VAL A 16 -4.80 -7.22 -1.47
N VAL A 17 -4.99 -6.36 -2.45
CA VAL A 17 -5.94 -5.24 -2.36
C VAL A 17 -7.35 -5.74 -2.09
N ALA A 18 -7.81 -6.77 -2.80
CA ALA A 18 -9.13 -7.33 -2.59
C ALA A 18 -9.30 -7.83 -1.15
N LYS A 19 -8.29 -8.52 -0.63
CA LYS A 19 -8.30 -9.01 0.75
C LYS A 19 -8.28 -7.88 1.77
N MET A 20 -7.55 -6.81 1.48
CA MET A 20 -7.53 -5.62 2.34
C MET A 20 -8.89 -4.93 2.36
N GLN A 21 -9.55 -4.83 1.20
CA GLN A 21 -10.88 -4.26 1.10
C GLN A 21 -11.88 -5.06 1.92
N ASP A 22 -11.81 -6.40 1.85
CA ASP A 22 -12.66 -7.27 2.64
C ASP A 22 -12.42 -7.07 4.14
N ALA A 23 -11.16 -6.99 4.55
CA ALA A 23 -10.80 -6.78 5.95
C ALA A 23 -11.30 -5.41 6.46
N ALA A 24 -11.16 -4.38 5.65
CA ALA A 24 -11.64 -3.05 6.02
C ALA A 24 -13.16 -3.04 6.22
N LYS A 25 -13.89 -3.66 5.32
CA LYS A 25 -15.36 -3.77 5.44
C LYS A 25 -15.76 -4.54 6.70
N ALA A 26 -15.05 -5.64 6.99
CA ALA A 26 -15.35 -6.45 8.16
C ALA A 26 -15.18 -5.67 9.46
N HIS A 27 -14.32 -4.67 9.46
CA HIS A 27 -14.06 -3.82 10.64
C HIS A 27 -14.81 -2.48 10.57
N GLY A 28 -15.74 -2.32 9.63
CA GLY A 28 -16.53 -1.10 9.50
C GLY A 28 -15.71 0.11 9.06
N LYS A 29 -14.59 -0.09 8.36
CA LYS A 29 -13.74 0.99 7.89
C LYS A 29 -14.09 1.38 6.45
N ASP A 30 -14.18 2.68 6.20
CA ASP A 30 -14.47 3.21 4.88
C ASP A 30 -13.17 3.70 4.23
N TYR A 31 -12.26 2.76 3.96
CA TYR A 31 -10.97 3.07 3.34
C TYR A 31 -11.03 2.90 1.83
N LYS A 32 -10.37 3.80 1.12
CA LYS A 32 -10.12 3.64 -0.31
C LYS A 32 -8.81 2.86 -0.46
N ILE A 33 -8.86 1.69 -1.09
CA ILE A 33 -7.70 0.81 -1.26
C ILE A 33 -7.62 0.40 -2.72
N TRP A 34 -6.48 0.65 -3.36
CA TRP A 34 -6.29 0.31 -4.78
C TRP A 34 -4.82 0.05 -5.05
N ALA A 35 -4.52 -0.48 -6.23
CA ALA A 35 -3.16 -0.77 -6.65
C ALA A 35 -2.85 -0.12 -7.98
N VAL A 36 -1.60 0.27 -8.16
CA VAL A 36 -1.09 0.83 -9.41
C VAL A 36 0.25 0.19 -9.73
N GLU A 37 0.69 0.33 -10.97
CA GLU A 37 2.04 0.01 -11.36
C GLU A 37 2.98 1.09 -10.84
N GLN A 38 4.24 0.73 -10.52
CA GLN A 38 5.19 1.67 -9.93
C GLN A 38 5.37 2.96 -10.75
N GLY A 39 5.27 2.87 -12.07
CA GLY A 39 5.40 4.04 -12.94
C GLY A 39 4.28 5.05 -12.80
N GLU A 40 3.16 4.67 -12.18
CA GLU A 40 2.01 5.55 -11.99
C GLU A 40 2.03 6.31 -10.67
N ILE A 41 2.99 6.05 -9.79
CA ILE A 41 3.02 6.68 -8.46
C ILE A 41 3.02 8.21 -8.57
N GLN A 42 3.84 8.77 -9.45
CA GLN A 42 3.92 10.23 -9.56
C GLN A 42 2.60 10.86 -10.05
N ASN A 43 1.80 10.11 -10.80
CA ASN A 43 0.51 10.60 -11.27
C ASN A 43 -0.56 10.56 -10.16
N GLU A 44 -0.28 9.86 -9.07
CA GLU A 44 -1.20 9.70 -7.95
C GLU A 44 -0.81 10.54 -6.72
N LEU A 45 0.24 11.36 -6.83
CA LEU A 45 0.68 12.19 -5.70
C LEU A 45 -0.48 13.06 -5.20
N GLY A 46 -0.66 13.06 -3.87
CA GLY A 46 -1.76 13.77 -3.24
C GLY A 46 -3.05 12.96 -3.12
N ASN A 47 -3.12 11.79 -3.76
CA ASN A 47 -4.34 10.97 -3.76
C ASN A 47 -4.33 9.85 -2.72
N PHE A 48 -3.20 9.65 -2.03
CA PHE A 48 -3.08 8.59 -1.03
C PHE A 48 -2.49 9.12 0.27
N ASP A 49 -2.81 8.45 1.37
CA ASP A 49 -2.28 8.76 2.70
C ASP A 49 -1.17 7.78 3.09
N VAL A 50 -1.25 6.55 2.60
CA VAL A 50 -0.25 5.50 2.80
C VAL A 50 0.06 4.86 1.46
N LEU A 51 1.33 4.69 1.16
CA LEU A 51 1.78 3.98 -0.03
C LEU A 51 2.58 2.76 0.43
N LEU A 52 2.15 1.59 0.00
CA LEU A 52 2.83 0.33 0.30
C LEU A 52 3.41 -0.24 -0.99
N LEU A 53 4.70 -0.53 -0.97
CA LEU A 53 5.40 -1.11 -2.12
C LEU A 53 5.39 -2.63 -2.01
N GLY A 54 5.08 -3.31 -3.10
CA GLY A 54 5.22 -4.75 -3.17
C GLY A 54 6.69 -5.14 -2.94
N PRO A 55 6.96 -6.30 -2.33
CA PRO A 55 8.35 -6.70 -2.07
C PRO A 55 9.22 -6.77 -3.33
N GLN A 56 8.61 -6.99 -4.50
CA GLN A 56 9.32 -7.07 -5.77
C GLN A 56 9.95 -5.73 -6.17
N VAL A 57 9.41 -4.61 -5.66
CA VAL A 57 9.90 -3.27 -5.99
C VAL A 57 10.48 -2.55 -4.78
N ARG A 58 10.88 -3.29 -3.75
CA ARG A 58 11.46 -2.71 -2.53
C ARG A 58 12.67 -1.82 -2.81
N HIS A 59 13.37 -2.08 -3.89
CA HIS A 59 14.57 -1.31 -4.28
C HIS A 59 14.27 0.15 -4.63
N ILE A 60 13.02 0.50 -4.90
CA ILE A 60 12.64 1.88 -5.22
C ILE A 60 12.20 2.67 -3.99
N LEU A 61 12.22 2.09 -2.80
CA LEU A 61 11.69 2.73 -1.58
C LEU A 61 12.31 4.12 -1.35
N ARG A 62 13.62 4.23 -1.43
CA ARG A 62 14.31 5.50 -1.19
C ARG A 62 13.87 6.58 -2.19
N ARG A 63 13.82 6.22 -3.46
CA ARG A 63 13.42 7.15 -4.52
C ARG A 63 11.98 7.61 -4.34
N VAL A 64 11.09 6.67 -4.03
CA VAL A 64 9.66 6.95 -3.85
C VAL A 64 9.43 7.77 -2.59
N THR A 65 10.15 7.48 -1.51
CA THR A 65 10.04 8.25 -0.27
C THR A 65 10.39 9.73 -0.52
N LYS A 66 11.42 9.98 -1.30
CA LYS A 66 11.79 11.36 -1.66
C LYS A 66 10.72 12.01 -2.54
N LEU A 67 10.19 11.26 -3.50
CA LEU A 67 9.16 11.77 -4.40
C LEU A 67 7.89 12.17 -3.63
N VAL A 68 7.47 11.33 -2.70
CA VAL A 68 6.25 11.55 -1.92
C VAL A 68 6.45 12.66 -0.86
N GLY A 69 7.64 12.73 -0.28
CA GLY A 69 7.93 13.73 0.75
C GLY A 69 7.02 13.58 1.96
N ASP A 70 6.48 14.70 2.42
CA ASP A 70 5.62 14.74 3.61
C ASP A 70 4.14 14.47 3.32
N GLN A 71 3.79 14.21 2.06
CA GLN A 71 2.39 14.05 1.67
C GLN A 71 1.77 12.77 2.20
N ALA A 72 2.57 11.73 2.37
CA ALA A 72 2.08 10.41 2.78
C ALA A 72 3.21 9.60 3.41
N VAL A 73 2.83 8.48 4.03
CA VAL A 73 3.79 7.52 4.59
C VAL A 73 4.07 6.44 3.55
N VAL A 74 5.33 6.06 3.37
CA VAL A 74 5.73 5.04 2.40
C VAL A 74 6.49 3.92 3.11
N ASP A 75 6.17 2.68 2.78
CA ASP A 75 6.92 1.53 3.29
C ASP A 75 6.77 0.36 2.32
N VAL A 76 7.54 -0.70 2.56
CA VAL A 76 7.45 -1.95 1.83
C VAL A 76 6.50 -2.89 2.58
N ILE A 77 5.63 -3.59 1.86
CA ILE A 77 4.73 -4.56 2.47
C ILE A 77 5.55 -5.67 3.11
N ASP A 78 5.15 -6.07 4.33
CA ASP A 78 5.76 -7.21 5.01
C ASP A 78 5.76 -8.44 4.08
N GLY A 79 6.95 -9.00 3.83
CA GLY A 79 7.11 -10.08 2.86
C GLY A 79 6.24 -11.29 3.12
N PRO A 80 6.27 -11.89 4.34
CA PRO A 80 5.42 -13.03 4.66
C PRO A 80 3.93 -12.75 4.51
N SER A 81 3.46 -11.58 4.93
CA SER A 81 2.05 -11.18 4.79
C SER A 81 1.66 -11.09 3.33
N TYR A 82 2.54 -10.53 2.51
CA TYR A 82 2.32 -10.42 1.08
C TYR A 82 2.23 -11.81 0.43
N GLY A 83 3.17 -12.69 0.78
CA GLY A 83 3.23 -14.04 0.22
C GLY A 83 2.01 -14.89 0.55
N ARG A 84 1.38 -14.65 1.70
CA ARG A 84 0.15 -15.33 2.11
C ARG A 84 -1.11 -14.64 1.63
N CYS A 85 -0.97 -13.51 0.94
CA CYS A 85 -2.11 -12.65 0.59
C CYS A 85 -2.94 -12.29 1.83
N ASP A 86 -2.26 -12.02 2.94
CA ASP A 86 -2.91 -11.71 4.21
C ASP A 86 -3.32 -10.24 4.26
N GLY A 87 -4.47 -9.95 3.65
CA GLY A 87 -4.98 -8.59 3.56
C GLY A 87 -5.19 -7.92 4.90
N ALA A 88 -5.63 -8.67 5.91
CA ALA A 88 -5.83 -8.11 7.25
C ALA A 88 -4.50 -7.65 7.87
N ALA A 89 -3.43 -8.44 7.71
CA ALA A 89 -2.11 -8.08 8.23
C ALA A 89 -1.54 -6.86 7.48
N VAL A 90 -1.71 -6.82 6.16
CA VAL A 90 -1.24 -5.68 5.37
C VAL A 90 -2.02 -4.41 5.70
N LEU A 91 -3.33 -4.54 5.92
CA LEU A 91 -4.16 -3.42 6.34
C LEU A 91 -3.70 -2.88 7.69
N LYS A 92 -3.39 -3.77 8.63
CA LYS A 92 -2.88 -3.37 9.94
C LYS A 92 -1.54 -2.64 9.79
N GLN A 93 -0.66 -3.12 8.92
CA GLN A 93 0.59 -2.44 8.64
C GLN A 93 0.35 -1.00 8.18
N ALA A 94 -0.59 -0.81 7.26
CA ALA A 94 -0.93 0.52 6.77
C ALA A 94 -1.48 1.41 7.88
N GLU A 95 -2.36 0.87 8.72
CA GLU A 95 -2.94 1.61 9.84
C GLU A 95 -1.87 2.03 10.85
N ASP A 96 -0.94 1.13 11.17
CA ASP A 96 0.14 1.42 12.11
C ASP A 96 1.08 2.51 11.56
N LEU A 97 1.38 2.45 10.27
CA LEU A 97 2.20 3.47 9.62
C LEU A 97 1.53 4.84 9.66
N TYR A 98 0.25 4.87 9.37
CA TYR A 98 -0.51 6.12 9.38
C TYR A 98 -0.60 6.72 10.78
N ALA A 99 -0.78 5.88 11.79
CA ALA A 99 -0.84 6.33 13.19
C ALA A 99 0.50 6.87 13.69
N GLY A 100 1.62 6.35 13.17
CA GLY A 100 2.97 6.81 13.53
C GLY A 100 3.45 8.03 12.78
N LYS A 101 2.65 8.54 11.90
CA LYS A 101 2.98 9.65 11.01
C LYS A 101 3.28 10.95 11.77
#